data_acfe8b2aed5b270ed1796ee47a72ce7a
#
_entry.id   acfe8b2aed5b270ed1796ee47a72ce7a
#
_cell.length_a   1.000
_cell.length_b   1.000
_cell.length_c   1.000
_cell.angle_alpha   90.00
_cell.angle_beta   90.00
_cell.angle_gamma   90.00
#
_symmetry.space_group_name_H-M   'P 1'
#
loop_
_entity.id
_entity.type
_entity.pdbx_description
1 polymer ?
#
loop_
_entity_poly.entity_id
_entity_poly.type
_entity_poly.pdbx_seq_one_letter_code
_entity_poly.pdbx_strand_id
1 'polypeptide(L)'
;MKGQKVSLSGIKSKVILLQFTGIGCGPCKISIPFLNSLRKEYAVNELEVLAVETWGRSKSSCEAYVKNQGIEYSFLTADKDTIAKLINDYQAGSGVPQFYLIGKDRTIIAKLQGYAEKTTDTEIEKKIKANL
;
A
#
# COMPACT_ATOMS: atom_id res chain seq x y z
N MET A 1 -5.85 9.15 12.52
CA MET A 1 -5.87 8.37 11.29
C MET A 1 -6.62 7.07 11.42
N LYS A 2 -6.28 6.29 12.44
CA LYS A 2 -7.01 5.05 12.68
C LYS A 2 -8.48 5.35 12.91
N GLY A 3 -9.35 4.62 12.23
CA GLY A 3 -10.80 4.85 12.29
C GLY A 3 -11.31 5.89 11.32
N GLN A 4 -10.45 6.67 10.70
CA GLN A 4 -10.84 7.65 9.70
C GLN A 4 -11.24 6.95 8.41
N LYS A 5 -12.36 7.37 7.83
CA LYS A 5 -12.76 6.86 6.52
C LYS A 5 -11.94 7.51 5.42
N VAL A 6 -11.58 6.71 4.42
CA VAL A 6 -10.81 7.17 3.28
C VAL A 6 -11.65 7.07 2.01
N SER A 7 -11.39 7.99 1.07
CA SER A 7 -12.13 8.02 -0.19
C SER A 7 -11.35 7.24 -1.24
N LEU A 8 -11.77 5.99 -1.45
CA LEU A 8 -11.19 5.09 -2.44
C LEU A 8 -12.31 4.64 -3.38
N SER A 9 -12.96 5.64 -3.98
CA SER A 9 -14.10 5.39 -4.86
C SER A 9 -13.71 4.49 -6.03
N GLY A 10 -14.59 3.59 -6.38
CA GLY A 10 -14.36 2.64 -7.46
C GLY A 10 -13.72 1.34 -7.01
N ILE A 11 -13.13 1.28 -5.82
CA ILE A 11 -12.56 0.04 -5.29
C ILE A 11 -13.65 -0.68 -4.49
N LYS A 12 -13.93 -1.92 -4.87
CA LYS A 12 -15.04 -2.69 -4.26
C LYS A 12 -14.57 -3.86 -3.40
N SER A 13 -13.26 -3.99 -3.21
CA SER A 13 -12.70 -5.05 -2.39
C SER A 13 -13.12 -4.92 -0.93
N LYS A 14 -13.18 -6.04 -0.22
CA LYS A 14 -13.51 -6.05 1.21
C LYS A 14 -12.41 -5.40 2.03
N VAL A 15 -11.16 -5.63 1.65
CA VAL A 15 -10.00 -5.07 2.34
C VAL A 15 -9.09 -4.43 1.32
N ILE A 16 -8.51 -3.30 1.68
CA ILE A 16 -7.51 -2.63 0.87
C ILE A 16 -6.21 -2.58 1.67
N LEU A 17 -5.14 -3.06 1.08
CA LEU A 17 -3.79 -2.87 1.63
C LEU A 17 -3.15 -1.75 0.83
N LEU A 18 -2.97 -0.61 1.49
CA LEU A 18 -2.36 0.57 0.88
C LEU A 18 -0.95 0.72 1.40
N GLN A 19 0.01 0.84 0.49
CA GLN A 19 1.41 1.08 0.83
C GLN A 19 1.83 2.46 0.32
N PHE A 20 2.47 3.24 1.19
CA PHE A 20 3.25 4.39 0.76
C PHE A 20 4.67 3.92 0.55
N THR A 21 5.21 4.16 -0.62
CA THR A 21 6.50 3.62 -1.05
C THR A 21 7.33 4.68 -1.77
N GLY A 22 8.61 4.39 -1.96
CA GLY A 22 9.50 5.26 -2.72
C GLY A 22 10.47 4.43 -3.55
N ILE A 23 10.70 4.85 -4.79
CA ILE A 23 11.71 4.22 -5.63
C ILE A 23 13.08 4.58 -5.09
N GLY A 24 13.89 3.57 -4.77
CA GLY A 24 15.17 3.74 -4.10
C GLY A 24 15.14 3.35 -2.64
N CYS A 25 13.97 3.02 -2.11
CA CYS A 25 13.79 2.56 -0.74
C CYS A 25 14.08 1.05 -0.69
N GLY A 26 15.10 0.65 0.07
CA GLY A 26 15.49 -0.75 0.19
C GLY A 26 14.40 -1.64 0.78
N PRO A 27 13.88 -1.32 1.98
CA PRO A 27 12.80 -2.12 2.57
C PRO A 27 11.54 -2.18 1.71
N CYS A 28 11.23 -1.12 1.00
CA CYS A 28 10.10 -1.12 0.07
C CYS A 28 10.29 -2.16 -1.03
N LYS A 29 11.49 -2.23 -1.58
CA LYS A 29 11.82 -3.19 -2.63
C LYS A 29 11.74 -4.63 -2.09
N ILE A 30 12.21 -4.85 -0.87
CA ILE A 30 12.18 -6.17 -0.25
C ILE A 30 10.74 -6.64 -0.03
N SER A 31 9.79 -5.72 0.16
CA SER A 31 8.38 -6.08 0.37
C SER A 31 7.66 -6.54 -0.91
N ILE A 32 8.22 -6.29 -2.09
CA ILE A 32 7.54 -6.59 -3.35
C ILE A 32 7.13 -8.05 -3.50
N PRO A 33 7.98 -9.04 -3.24
CA PRO A 33 7.57 -10.44 -3.37
C PRO A 33 6.37 -10.80 -2.50
N PHE A 34 6.33 -10.28 -1.27
CA PHE A 34 5.20 -10.51 -0.38
C PHE A 34 3.91 -9.90 -0.95
N LEU A 35 3.98 -8.66 -1.41
CA LEU A 35 2.81 -7.99 -1.98
C LEU A 35 2.32 -8.69 -3.24
N ASN A 36 3.24 -9.18 -4.09
CA ASN A 36 2.87 -9.98 -5.25
C ASN A 36 2.17 -11.27 -4.83
N SER A 37 2.65 -11.92 -3.76
CA SER A 37 2.03 -13.15 -3.27
C SER A 37 0.61 -12.91 -2.80
N LEU A 38 0.36 -11.78 -2.14
CA LEU A 38 -0.99 -11.39 -1.73
C LEU A 38 -1.90 -11.19 -2.94
N ARG A 39 -1.39 -10.56 -4.00
CA ARG A 39 -2.16 -10.34 -5.22
C ARG A 39 -2.58 -11.66 -5.85
N LYS A 40 -1.73 -12.68 -5.78
CA LYS A 40 -2.03 -14.00 -6.33
C LYS A 40 -2.96 -14.81 -5.44
N GLU A 41 -2.81 -14.67 -4.13
CA GLU A 41 -3.54 -15.47 -3.16
C GLU A 41 -5.01 -15.06 -3.03
N TYR A 42 -5.29 -13.75 -3.07
CA TYR A 42 -6.62 -13.23 -2.84
C TYR A 42 -7.25 -12.69 -4.12
N ALA A 43 -8.55 -12.96 -4.29
CA ALA A 43 -9.28 -12.40 -5.42
C ALA A 43 -9.44 -10.89 -5.25
N VAL A 44 -9.60 -10.16 -6.35
CA VAL A 44 -9.71 -8.70 -6.34
C VAL A 44 -10.89 -8.22 -5.49
N ASN A 45 -11.98 -8.97 -5.49
CA ASN A 45 -13.15 -8.60 -4.68
C ASN A 45 -12.94 -8.81 -3.18
N GLU A 46 -11.90 -9.53 -2.80
CA GLU A 46 -11.54 -9.74 -1.40
C GLU A 46 -10.47 -8.75 -0.95
N LEU A 47 -9.40 -8.63 -1.70
CA LEU A 47 -8.27 -7.78 -1.34
C LEU A 47 -7.77 -6.99 -2.55
N GLU A 48 -7.65 -5.69 -2.38
CA GLU A 48 -6.91 -4.85 -3.31
C GLU A 48 -5.57 -4.49 -2.69
N VAL A 49 -4.51 -4.63 -3.46
CA VAL A 49 -3.16 -4.20 -3.05
C VAL A 49 -2.79 -2.99 -3.89
N LEU A 50 -2.51 -1.89 -3.21
CA LEU A 50 -2.32 -0.60 -3.85
C LEU A 50 -1.10 0.10 -3.26
N ALA A 51 -0.12 0.43 -4.09
CA ALA A 51 1.04 1.21 -3.66
C ALA A 51 0.99 2.59 -4.30
N VAL A 52 1.39 3.60 -3.54
CA VAL A 52 1.52 4.98 -4.03
C VAL A 52 2.95 5.42 -3.81
N GLU A 53 3.60 5.86 -4.89
CA GLU A 53 4.96 6.39 -4.83
C GLU A 53 4.88 7.81 -4.26
N THR A 54 5.47 8.02 -3.09
CA THR A 54 5.36 9.30 -2.37
C THR A 54 6.65 10.12 -2.37
N TRP A 55 7.68 9.68 -3.07
CA TRP A 55 8.93 10.44 -3.19
C TRP A 55 8.96 11.36 -4.40
N GLY A 56 7.84 11.47 -5.12
CA GLY A 56 7.74 12.41 -6.23
C GLY A 56 8.41 11.97 -7.52
N ARG A 57 8.61 10.67 -7.69
CA ARG A 57 9.18 10.14 -8.93
C ARG A 57 8.19 10.30 -10.08
N SER A 58 8.71 10.48 -11.29
CA SER A 58 7.88 10.68 -12.47
C SER A 58 7.06 9.43 -12.80
N LYS A 59 6.00 9.63 -13.58
CA LYS A 59 5.18 8.52 -14.08
C LYS A 59 6.03 7.52 -14.87
N SER A 60 6.94 8.01 -15.73
CA SER A 60 7.80 7.12 -16.52
C SER A 60 8.74 6.31 -15.64
N SER A 61 9.28 6.92 -14.57
CA SER A 61 10.13 6.20 -13.61
C SER A 61 9.35 5.11 -12.89
N CYS A 62 8.11 5.40 -12.52
CA CYS A 62 7.26 4.41 -11.85
C CYS A 62 6.90 3.27 -12.78
N GLU A 63 6.57 3.55 -14.04
CA GLU A 63 6.28 2.52 -15.03
C GLU A 63 7.48 1.60 -15.25
N ALA A 64 8.67 2.18 -15.35
CA ALA A 64 9.90 1.40 -15.50
C ALA A 64 10.16 0.54 -14.27
N TYR A 65 9.92 1.09 -13.08
CA TYR A 65 10.11 0.37 -11.83
C TYR A 65 9.17 -0.85 -11.73
N VAL A 66 7.90 -0.64 -12.06
CA VAL A 66 6.91 -1.72 -12.08
C VAL A 66 7.36 -2.85 -12.99
N LYS A 67 7.80 -2.52 -14.18
CA LYS A 67 8.26 -3.49 -15.16
C LYS A 67 9.52 -4.21 -14.68
N ASN A 68 10.51 -3.45 -14.23
CA ASN A 68 11.81 -4.00 -13.84
C ASN A 68 11.73 -4.87 -12.59
N GLN A 69 10.85 -4.53 -11.65
CA GLN A 69 10.68 -5.27 -10.41
C GLN A 69 9.60 -6.35 -10.48
N GLY A 70 8.89 -6.46 -11.60
CA GLY A 70 7.84 -7.45 -11.76
C GLY A 70 6.67 -7.27 -10.81
N ILE A 71 6.28 -6.02 -10.57
CA ILE A 71 5.17 -5.70 -9.67
C ILE A 71 3.85 -6.10 -10.31
N GLU A 72 3.04 -6.88 -9.61
CA GLU A 72 1.77 -7.42 -10.10
C GLU A 72 0.55 -6.76 -9.47
N TYR A 73 0.75 -5.88 -8.50
CA TYR A 73 -0.33 -5.13 -7.85
C TYR A 73 -0.36 -3.70 -8.40
N SER A 74 -1.40 -2.95 -8.02
CA SER A 74 -1.57 -1.57 -8.48
C SER A 74 -0.50 -0.67 -7.89
N PHE A 75 0.18 0.07 -8.76
CA PHE A 75 1.27 0.98 -8.36
C PHE A 75 0.99 2.34 -8.99
N LEU A 76 0.75 3.35 -8.17
CA LEU A 76 0.30 4.65 -8.62
C LEU A 76 1.35 5.74 -8.42
N THR A 77 1.35 6.69 -9.35
CA THR A 77 2.07 7.95 -9.18
C THR A 77 1.10 8.99 -8.64
N ALA A 78 1.64 10.01 -7.99
CA ALA A 78 0.85 11.14 -7.55
C ALA A 78 1.68 12.41 -7.73
N ASP A 79 1.00 13.53 -7.96
CA ASP A 79 1.70 14.80 -8.04
C ASP A 79 2.07 15.27 -6.63
N LYS A 80 2.90 16.32 -6.56
CA LYS A 80 3.43 16.82 -5.30
C LYS A 80 2.34 17.22 -4.31
N ASP A 81 1.31 17.88 -4.78
CA ASP A 81 0.21 18.34 -3.93
C ASP A 81 -0.60 17.16 -3.40
N THR A 82 -0.87 16.18 -4.25
CA THR A 82 -1.57 14.96 -3.84
C THR A 82 -0.76 14.19 -2.80
N ILE A 83 0.54 14.06 -3.01
CA ILE A 83 1.43 13.40 -2.05
C ILE A 83 1.35 14.08 -0.69
N ALA A 84 1.47 15.42 -0.68
CA ALA A 84 1.42 16.18 0.57
C ALA A 84 0.08 15.99 1.28
N LYS A 85 -1.02 15.99 0.53
CA LYS A 85 -2.34 15.76 1.08
C LYS A 85 -2.48 14.35 1.67
N LEU A 86 -1.99 13.34 0.98
CA LEU A 86 -2.04 11.96 1.47
C LEU A 86 -1.23 11.80 2.74
N ILE A 87 -0.03 12.35 2.78
CA ILE A 87 0.82 12.27 3.96
C ILE A 87 0.13 12.94 5.15
N ASN A 88 -0.49 14.09 4.93
CA ASN A 88 -1.20 14.79 5.97
C ASN A 88 -2.46 14.03 6.41
N ASP A 89 -3.28 13.59 5.47
CA ASP A 89 -4.55 12.91 5.77
C ASP A 89 -4.33 11.59 6.51
N TYR A 90 -3.28 10.85 6.14
CA TYR A 90 -2.95 9.58 6.77
C TYR A 90 -2.01 9.74 7.96
N GLN A 91 -1.57 10.97 8.24
CA GLN A 91 -0.59 11.27 9.29
C GLN A 91 0.65 10.38 9.15
N ALA A 92 1.11 10.26 7.91
CA ALA A 92 2.16 9.31 7.58
C ALA A 92 3.54 9.75 8.08
N GLY A 93 3.73 11.05 8.30
CA GLY A 93 5.03 11.57 8.66
C GLY A 93 6.03 11.38 7.53
N SER A 94 7.30 11.25 7.86
CA SER A 94 8.35 10.97 6.90
C SER A 94 8.71 9.49 6.94
N GLY A 95 9.17 8.97 5.84
CA GLY A 95 9.68 7.62 5.75
C GLY A 95 8.71 6.65 5.11
N VAL A 96 9.30 5.68 4.44
CA VAL A 96 8.62 4.60 3.74
C VAL A 96 9.36 3.31 4.03
N PRO A 97 8.73 2.13 3.91
CA PRO A 97 7.33 1.96 3.54
C PRO A 97 6.40 2.15 4.74
N GLN A 98 5.17 2.54 4.45
CA GLN A 98 4.11 2.53 5.44
C GLN A 98 2.93 1.78 4.87
N PHE A 99 2.28 0.98 5.69
CA PHE A 99 1.17 0.14 5.28
C PHE A 99 -0.08 0.52 6.05
N TYR A 100 -1.19 0.62 5.34
CA TYR A 100 -2.49 0.87 5.93
C TYR A 100 -3.43 -0.23 5.49
N LEU A 101 -4.09 -0.85 6.44
CA LEU A 101 -5.17 -1.79 6.15
C LEU A 101 -6.49 -1.08 6.32
N ILE A 102 -7.30 -1.12 5.28
CA ILE A 102 -8.56 -0.40 5.20
C ILE A 102 -9.66 -1.42 5.04
N GLY A 103 -10.63 -1.37 5.95
CA GLY A 103 -11.68 -2.35 5.99
C GLY A 103 -12.81 -2.08 4.99
N LYS A 104 -13.81 -2.94 5.06
CA LYS A 104 -14.96 -2.95 4.16
C LYS A 104 -15.73 -1.62 4.17
N ASP A 105 -15.83 -0.98 5.31
CA ASP A 105 -16.49 0.32 5.46
C ASP A 105 -15.55 1.49 5.17
N ARG A 106 -14.35 1.22 4.69
CA ARG A 106 -13.29 2.20 4.38
C ARG A 106 -12.74 2.90 5.61
N THR A 107 -12.84 2.23 6.76
CA THR A 107 -12.18 2.69 7.98
C THR A 107 -10.77 2.09 8.03
N ILE A 108 -9.80 2.87 8.46
CA ILE A 108 -8.43 2.37 8.65
C ILE A 108 -8.41 1.50 9.89
N ILE A 109 -8.10 0.21 9.72
CA ILE A 109 -8.10 -0.76 10.80
C ILE A 109 -6.71 -1.03 11.37
N ALA A 110 -5.67 -0.73 10.61
CA ALA A 110 -4.30 -0.91 11.08
C ALA A 110 -3.33 -0.04 10.30
N LYS A 111 -2.25 0.34 10.98
CA LYS A 111 -1.14 1.08 10.39
C LYS A 111 0.15 0.40 10.82
N LEU A 112 1.01 0.07 9.85
CA LEU A 112 2.33 -0.49 10.12
C LEU A 112 3.39 0.37 9.45
N GLN A 113 4.48 0.62 10.15
CA GLN A 113 5.58 1.41 9.62
C GLN A 113 6.80 0.51 9.43
N GLY A 114 7.47 0.69 8.29
CA GLY A 114 8.63 -0.11 7.94
C GLY A 114 8.26 -1.49 7.46
N TYR A 115 9.26 -2.25 7.08
CA TYR A 115 9.05 -3.62 6.63
C TYR A 115 10.12 -4.52 7.21
N ALA A 116 9.70 -5.43 8.09
CA ALA A 116 10.54 -6.49 8.61
C ALA A 116 9.97 -7.79 8.03
N GLU A 117 10.74 -8.43 7.15
CA GLU A 117 10.32 -9.67 6.52
C GLU A 117 9.87 -10.69 7.57
N LYS A 118 8.83 -11.42 7.26
CA LYS A 118 8.16 -12.39 8.13
C LYS A 118 7.33 -11.74 9.24
N THR A 119 7.87 -10.78 9.98
CA THR A 119 7.12 -10.10 11.05
C THR A 119 5.99 -9.26 10.46
N THR A 120 6.32 -8.38 9.53
CA THR A 120 5.33 -7.54 8.85
C THR A 120 4.37 -8.41 8.04
N ASP A 121 4.90 -9.40 7.31
CA ASP A 121 4.10 -10.31 6.51
C ASP A 121 3.03 -11.01 7.35
N THR A 122 3.44 -11.56 8.48
CA THR A 122 2.53 -12.29 9.39
C THR A 122 1.45 -11.37 9.93
N GLU A 123 1.83 -10.18 10.35
CA GLU A 123 0.88 -9.22 10.92
C GLU A 123 -0.15 -8.77 9.88
N ILE A 124 0.31 -8.47 8.67
CA ILE A 124 -0.59 -8.05 7.59
C ILE A 124 -1.55 -9.17 7.22
N GLU A 125 -1.05 -10.39 7.03
CA GLU A 125 -1.90 -11.52 6.66
C GLU A 125 -2.95 -11.82 7.73
N LYS A 126 -2.55 -11.77 8.99
CA LYS A 126 -3.46 -12.00 10.10
C LYS A 126 -4.63 -11.01 10.07
N LYS A 127 -4.33 -9.73 9.83
CA LYS A 127 -5.35 -8.69 9.80
C LYS A 127 -6.22 -8.76 8.55
N ILE A 128 -5.67 -9.19 7.42
CA ILE A 128 -6.46 -9.42 6.22
C ILE A 128 -7.50 -10.51 6.49
N LYS A 129 -7.05 -11.65 6.99
CA LYS A 129 -7.94 -12.78 7.27
C LYS A 129 -9.02 -12.45 8.28
N ALA A 130 -8.72 -11.64 9.26
CA ALA A 130 -9.68 -11.23 10.28
C ALA A 130 -10.77 -10.29 9.73
N ASN A 131 -10.58 -9.72 8.55
CA ASN A 131 -11.48 -8.71 8.00
C ASN A 131 -12.10 -9.07 6.65
N LEU A 132 -11.92 -10.29 6.22
CA LEU A 132 -12.55 -10.77 4.97
C LEU A 132 -14.00 -11.19 5.16
#